data_295ee9bdd37978abbb963e46273c7b85
#
_entry.id   295ee9bdd37978abbb963e46273c7b85
#
_cell.length_a   1.000
_cell.length_b   1.000
_cell.length_c   1.000
_cell.angle_alpha   90.00
_cell.angle_beta   90.00
_cell.angle_gamma   90.00
#
_symmetry.space_group_name_H-M   'P 1'
#
loop_
_entity.id
_entity.type
_entity.pdbx_description
1 polymer ?
#
loop_
_entity_poly.entity_id
_entity_poly.type
_entity_poly.pdbx_seq_one_letter_code
_entity_poly.pdbx_strand_id
1 'polypeptide(L)'
;MPLSPIPASAFTKIAVGIDRPEDVVVGADGRVFASDHQCAVAEIFPDGSFKRLGPPLGAPNGINMDTQGRVIIANFGIYDRAEGPLERFDPASGRREILLAEVGGRRLTSANYPVIDRAGNIWCANSTHAETWPQALDGRDDGFMFVLRPDGASEIVATGLKFPNGLALSDDDRFLYCAQTTGADVLRFAVLPGGKLCPAERYGPVLGALTQPGQPAPDPATLGYTDGIGFDVEGNLWVCLPAANKVVAITPAGAVIQVVHDPSGAVVNHPTNVTWGGEGLMDLYIGSIRADYVLKTRSPVAGQPQIHQRN
;
A
#
# COMPACT_ATOMS: atom_id res chain seq x y z
N MET A 1 19.94 9.04 13.56
CA MET A 1 19.91 10.50 13.20
C MET A 1 18.47 10.88 12.93
N PRO A 2 18.02 12.12 13.15
CA PRO A 2 16.65 12.48 12.78
C PRO A 2 16.46 12.26 11.27
N LEU A 3 15.29 11.72 10.90
CA LEU A 3 14.91 11.47 9.51
C LEU A 3 14.94 12.81 8.73
N SER A 4 15.74 12.87 7.65
CA SER A 4 15.93 14.09 6.86
C SER A 4 14.97 14.08 5.65
N PRO A 5 14.38 15.24 5.29
CA PRO A 5 13.57 15.36 4.08
C PRO A 5 14.36 15.04 2.81
N ILE A 6 13.68 14.40 1.87
CA ILE A 6 14.20 14.06 0.55
C ILE A 6 13.63 15.10 -0.45
N PRO A 7 14.47 15.89 -1.12
CA PRO A 7 13.96 16.82 -2.12
C PRO A 7 13.41 16.08 -3.35
N ALA A 8 12.35 16.61 -3.95
CA ALA A 8 11.74 16.00 -5.15
C ALA A 8 12.75 15.81 -6.29
N SER A 9 13.75 16.69 -6.42
CA SER A 9 14.82 16.58 -7.41
C SER A 9 15.77 15.38 -7.22
N ALA A 10 15.73 14.72 -6.05
CA ALA A 10 16.54 13.52 -5.81
C ALA A 10 15.94 12.26 -6.44
N PHE A 11 14.69 12.32 -6.90
CA PHE A 11 14.02 11.16 -7.49
C PHE A 11 14.30 11.04 -8.98
N THR A 12 14.52 9.80 -9.41
CA THR A 12 14.58 9.39 -10.81
C THR A 12 13.25 8.72 -11.18
N LYS A 13 12.73 9.07 -12.36
CA LYS A 13 11.56 8.40 -12.95
C LYS A 13 12.03 7.15 -13.68
N ILE A 14 11.49 5.99 -13.33
CA ILE A 14 11.75 4.69 -13.97
C ILE A 14 10.43 4.08 -14.44
N ALA A 15 10.48 3.08 -15.29
CA ALA A 15 9.31 2.41 -15.89
C ALA A 15 8.34 3.41 -16.55
N VAL A 16 8.86 4.42 -17.25
CA VAL A 16 8.04 5.43 -17.93
C VAL A 16 7.14 4.79 -18.98
N GLY A 17 5.83 5.07 -18.92
CA GLY A 17 4.80 4.46 -19.77
C GLY A 17 4.06 3.28 -19.09
N ILE A 18 4.34 3.01 -17.82
CA ILE A 18 3.53 2.10 -16.99
C ILE A 18 2.16 2.72 -16.72
N ASP A 19 1.13 1.91 -16.55
CA ASP A 19 -0.23 2.40 -16.35
C ASP A 19 -0.65 2.24 -14.88
N ARG A 20 -0.77 3.36 -14.17
CA ARG A 20 -1.18 3.43 -12.77
C ARG A 20 -0.32 2.51 -11.86
N PRO A 21 0.96 2.78 -11.69
CA PRO A 21 1.84 2.02 -10.81
C PRO A 21 1.57 2.36 -9.33
N GLU A 22 0.45 1.89 -8.83
CA GLU A 22 -0.03 2.14 -7.46
C GLU A 22 0.95 1.67 -6.42
N ASP A 23 1.54 0.51 -6.65
CA ASP A 23 2.43 -0.14 -5.69
C ASP A 23 3.63 -0.81 -6.36
N VAL A 24 4.69 -0.96 -5.56
CA VAL A 24 5.95 -1.59 -5.96
C VAL A 24 6.37 -2.61 -4.92
N VAL A 25 6.85 -3.77 -5.34
CA VAL A 25 7.47 -4.76 -4.47
C VAL A 25 8.85 -5.15 -5.00
N VAL A 26 9.81 -5.32 -4.09
CA VAL A 26 11.19 -5.69 -4.44
C VAL A 26 11.52 -7.03 -3.81
N GLY A 27 11.76 -8.04 -4.64
CA GLY A 27 12.12 -9.38 -4.22
C GLY A 27 13.51 -9.46 -3.53
N ALA A 28 13.75 -10.53 -2.79
CA ALA A 28 15.05 -10.80 -2.18
C ALA A 28 16.18 -10.98 -3.23
N ASP A 29 15.81 -11.38 -4.43
CA ASP A 29 16.71 -11.51 -5.59
C ASP A 29 16.99 -10.17 -6.30
N GLY A 30 16.42 -9.08 -5.81
CA GLY A 30 16.58 -7.74 -6.36
C GLY A 30 15.65 -7.42 -7.53
N ARG A 31 14.78 -8.35 -7.97
CA ARG A 31 13.75 -8.05 -8.98
C ARG A 31 12.73 -7.09 -8.45
N VAL A 32 12.34 -6.13 -9.27
CA VAL A 32 11.38 -5.09 -8.92
C VAL A 32 10.10 -5.29 -9.73
N PHE A 33 8.97 -5.30 -9.07
CA PHE A 33 7.66 -5.41 -9.71
C PHE A 33 6.77 -4.24 -9.28
N ALA A 34 5.93 -3.78 -10.19
CA ALA A 34 4.92 -2.76 -9.92
C ALA A 34 3.55 -3.24 -10.40
N SER A 35 2.50 -2.74 -9.76
CA SER A 35 1.15 -2.88 -10.29
C SER A 35 1.02 -2.13 -11.63
N ASP A 36 0.22 -2.65 -12.55
CA ASP A 36 -0.04 -2.05 -13.87
C ASP A 36 -1.43 -2.48 -14.34
N HIS A 37 -2.28 -1.54 -14.74
CA HIS A 37 -3.64 -1.84 -15.22
C HIS A 37 -3.68 -2.71 -16.47
N GLN A 38 -2.58 -2.77 -17.24
CA GLN A 38 -2.54 -3.47 -18.53
C GLN A 38 -2.00 -4.89 -18.42
N CYS A 39 -1.63 -5.37 -17.22
CA CYS A 39 -1.10 -6.71 -17.02
C CYS A 39 -1.31 -7.18 -15.57
N ALA A 40 -0.84 -8.37 -15.23
CA ALA A 40 -0.84 -8.83 -13.85
C ALA A 40 0.15 -8.04 -12.99
N VAL A 41 1.39 -7.91 -13.46
CA VAL A 41 2.43 -7.07 -12.88
C VAL A 41 3.41 -6.61 -13.96
N ALA A 42 4.03 -5.44 -13.77
CA ALA A 42 5.17 -4.99 -14.57
C ALA A 42 6.47 -5.30 -13.85
N GLU A 43 7.41 -5.97 -14.50
CA GLU A 43 8.78 -6.16 -14.02
C GLU A 43 9.65 -5.00 -14.49
N ILE A 44 10.32 -4.32 -13.57
CA ILE A 44 11.17 -3.15 -13.83
C ILE A 44 12.63 -3.58 -13.79
N PHE A 45 13.39 -3.25 -14.83
CA PHE A 45 14.80 -3.61 -14.97
C PHE A 45 15.74 -2.53 -14.43
N PRO A 46 17.02 -2.86 -14.17
CA PRO A 46 17.99 -1.90 -13.62
C PRO A 46 18.24 -0.66 -14.49
N ASP A 47 18.02 -0.76 -15.79
CA ASP A 47 18.14 0.37 -16.75
C ASP A 47 16.89 1.28 -16.75
N GLY A 48 15.88 0.98 -15.93
CA GLY A 48 14.64 1.72 -15.83
C GLY A 48 13.58 1.35 -16.88
N SER A 49 13.87 0.43 -17.80
CA SER A 49 12.86 -0.16 -18.68
C SER A 49 11.97 -1.13 -17.90
N PHE A 50 10.85 -1.54 -18.50
CA PHE A 50 9.95 -2.50 -17.87
C PHE A 50 9.31 -3.45 -18.88
N LYS A 51 8.80 -4.58 -18.39
CA LYS A 51 8.08 -5.57 -19.16
C LYS A 51 6.79 -5.95 -18.45
N ARG A 52 5.67 -5.93 -19.16
CA ARG A 52 4.38 -6.43 -18.68
C ARG A 52 4.35 -7.94 -18.66
N LEU A 53 3.92 -8.52 -17.53
CA LEU A 53 3.82 -9.96 -17.31
C LEU A 53 2.37 -10.34 -16.99
N GLY A 54 1.91 -11.40 -17.65
CA GLY A 54 0.55 -11.91 -17.49
C GLY A 54 -0.52 -11.04 -18.16
N PRO A 55 -1.77 -11.52 -18.17
CA PRO A 55 -2.90 -10.77 -18.72
C PRO A 55 -3.34 -9.65 -17.78
N PRO A 56 -4.15 -8.68 -18.24
CA PRO A 56 -4.86 -7.77 -17.38
C PRO A 56 -5.73 -8.53 -16.36
N LEU A 57 -5.73 -8.09 -15.10
CA LEU A 57 -6.44 -8.72 -13.98
C LEU A 57 -7.54 -7.81 -13.38
N GLY A 58 -7.97 -6.79 -14.06
CA GLY A 58 -8.81 -5.73 -13.53
C GLY A 58 -7.94 -4.55 -13.09
N ALA A 59 -8.09 -4.07 -11.88
CA ALA A 59 -7.34 -2.94 -11.35
C ALA A 59 -6.35 -3.34 -10.24
N PRO A 60 -5.17 -3.89 -10.57
CA PRO A 60 -4.14 -4.17 -9.58
C PRO A 60 -3.83 -2.94 -8.76
N ASN A 61 -3.91 -3.07 -7.43
CA ASN A 61 -3.70 -1.99 -6.47
C ASN A 61 -2.45 -2.28 -5.64
N GLY A 62 -2.60 -2.52 -4.34
CA GLY A 62 -1.50 -2.98 -3.51
C GLY A 62 -1.01 -4.36 -3.93
N ILE A 63 0.30 -4.54 -3.94
CA ILE A 63 0.95 -5.82 -4.23
C ILE A 63 1.94 -6.17 -3.11
N ASN A 64 2.13 -7.46 -2.88
CA ASN A 64 3.17 -7.97 -1.99
C ASN A 64 3.78 -9.23 -2.58
N MET A 65 4.79 -9.79 -1.96
CA MET A 65 5.45 -11.01 -2.44
C MET A 65 5.52 -12.05 -1.33
N ASP A 66 5.26 -13.29 -1.68
CA ASP A 66 5.49 -14.40 -0.76
C ASP A 66 6.96 -14.89 -0.79
N THR A 67 7.30 -15.77 0.12
CA THR A 67 8.67 -16.32 0.23
C THR A 67 9.09 -17.21 -0.95
N GLN A 68 8.17 -17.48 -1.88
CA GLN A 68 8.45 -18.22 -3.12
C GLN A 68 8.62 -17.30 -4.34
N GLY A 69 8.60 -15.99 -4.13
CA GLY A 69 8.73 -14.99 -5.21
C GLY A 69 7.46 -14.80 -6.04
N ARG A 70 6.31 -15.27 -5.55
CA ARG A 70 5.01 -15.04 -6.21
C ARG A 70 4.39 -13.75 -5.71
N VAL A 71 3.82 -12.97 -6.61
CA VAL A 71 3.20 -11.68 -6.29
C VAL A 71 1.76 -11.89 -5.85
N ILE A 72 1.42 -11.38 -4.67
CA ILE A 72 0.05 -11.28 -4.16
C ILE A 72 -0.50 -9.95 -4.63
N ILE A 73 -1.67 -9.95 -5.27
CA ILE A 73 -2.26 -8.79 -5.92
C ILE A 73 -3.66 -8.57 -5.34
N ALA A 74 -3.88 -7.40 -4.78
CA ALA A 74 -5.21 -6.94 -4.43
C ALA A 74 -5.79 -6.15 -5.60
N ASN A 75 -7.00 -6.51 -6.06
CA ASN A 75 -7.66 -5.82 -7.15
C ASN A 75 -8.70 -4.84 -6.61
N PHE A 76 -8.64 -3.60 -7.12
CA PHE A 76 -9.54 -2.53 -6.70
C PHE A 76 -10.67 -2.35 -7.72
N GLY A 77 -11.72 -3.18 -7.59
CA GLY A 77 -12.77 -3.32 -8.60
C GLY A 77 -13.59 -2.06 -8.90
N ILE A 78 -13.54 -1.04 -8.06
CA ILE A 78 -14.26 0.22 -8.28
C ILE A 78 -13.80 0.94 -9.57
N TYR A 79 -12.55 0.74 -9.99
CA TYR A 79 -12.03 1.32 -11.23
C TYR A 79 -12.73 0.76 -12.47
N ASP A 80 -12.97 -0.55 -12.48
CA ASP A 80 -13.49 -1.26 -13.65
C ASP A 80 -14.95 -1.68 -13.47
N ARG A 81 -15.59 -1.30 -12.34
CA ARG A 81 -16.92 -1.79 -11.95
C ARG A 81 -16.99 -3.33 -11.93
N ALA A 82 -15.90 -3.94 -11.50
CA ALA A 82 -15.70 -5.37 -11.44
C ALA A 82 -15.61 -5.86 -9.99
N GLU A 83 -15.38 -7.14 -9.82
CA GLU A 83 -15.00 -7.71 -8.52
C GLU A 83 -13.55 -7.34 -8.18
N GLY A 84 -13.24 -7.23 -6.89
CA GLY A 84 -11.91 -6.88 -6.40
C GLY A 84 -11.28 -8.05 -5.62
N PRO A 85 -11.00 -9.21 -6.25
CA PRO A 85 -10.45 -10.36 -5.55
C PRO A 85 -9.00 -10.15 -5.11
N LEU A 86 -8.59 -10.96 -4.13
CA LEU A 86 -7.19 -11.18 -3.82
C LEU A 86 -6.66 -12.30 -4.72
N GLU A 87 -5.55 -12.07 -5.39
CA GLU A 87 -4.97 -12.98 -6.37
C GLU A 87 -3.50 -13.24 -6.09
N ARG A 88 -2.98 -14.27 -6.73
CA ARG A 88 -1.56 -14.59 -6.76
C ARG A 88 -1.11 -14.80 -8.20
N PHE A 89 -0.01 -14.18 -8.57
CA PHE A 89 0.64 -14.34 -9.85
C PHE A 89 2.08 -14.83 -9.65
N ASP A 90 2.44 -15.86 -10.38
CA ASP A 90 3.81 -16.39 -10.42
C ASP A 90 4.54 -15.82 -11.66
N PRO A 91 5.49 -14.88 -11.48
CA PRO A 91 6.20 -14.30 -12.59
C PRO A 91 7.08 -15.29 -13.37
N ALA A 92 7.49 -16.40 -12.74
CA ALA A 92 8.35 -17.40 -13.38
C ALA A 92 7.57 -18.32 -14.33
N SER A 93 6.36 -18.74 -13.94
CA SER A 93 5.52 -19.64 -14.73
C SER A 93 4.42 -18.93 -15.51
N GLY A 94 4.10 -17.66 -15.19
CA GLY A 94 2.96 -16.93 -15.71
C GLY A 94 1.61 -17.42 -15.15
N ARG A 95 1.61 -18.28 -14.13
CA ARG A 95 0.38 -18.83 -13.53
C ARG A 95 -0.30 -17.78 -12.67
N ARG A 96 -1.60 -17.61 -12.91
CA ARG A 96 -2.51 -16.81 -12.10
C ARG A 96 -3.43 -17.70 -11.26
N GLU A 97 -3.77 -17.26 -10.05
CA GLU A 97 -4.67 -17.94 -9.14
C GLU A 97 -5.48 -16.92 -8.34
N ILE A 98 -6.81 -17.10 -8.27
CA ILE A 98 -7.64 -16.35 -7.34
C ILE A 98 -7.50 -17.02 -5.97
N LEU A 99 -6.96 -16.28 -4.99
CA LEU A 99 -6.82 -16.76 -3.63
C LEU A 99 -8.13 -16.61 -2.85
N LEU A 100 -8.82 -15.47 -3.04
CA LEU A 100 -10.04 -15.16 -2.31
C LEU A 100 -10.87 -14.14 -3.10
N ALA A 101 -12.15 -14.48 -3.35
CA ALA A 101 -13.14 -13.58 -3.94
C ALA A 101 -14.22 -13.14 -2.93
N GLU A 102 -14.31 -13.87 -1.81
CA GLU A 102 -15.31 -13.64 -0.78
C GLU A 102 -14.75 -14.05 0.58
N VAL A 103 -15.13 -13.37 1.65
CA VAL A 103 -14.79 -13.71 3.03
C VAL A 103 -15.99 -13.47 3.95
N GLY A 104 -16.36 -14.47 4.76
CA GLY A 104 -17.47 -14.38 5.70
C GLY A 104 -18.81 -14.01 5.05
N GLY A 105 -19.10 -14.47 3.84
CA GLY A 105 -20.29 -14.14 3.06
C GLY A 105 -20.29 -12.75 2.43
N ARG A 106 -19.15 -12.04 2.46
CA ARG A 106 -18.98 -10.74 1.82
C ARG A 106 -18.06 -10.85 0.62
N ARG A 107 -18.53 -10.43 -0.56
CA ARG A 107 -17.69 -10.33 -1.76
C ARG A 107 -16.63 -9.26 -1.59
N LEU A 108 -15.44 -9.53 -2.10
CA LEU A 108 -14.39 -8.54 -2.20
C LEU A 108 -14.65 -7.64 -3.41
N THR A 109 -14.82 -6.36 -3.17
CA THR A 109 -15.14 -5.35 -4.20
C THR A 109 -14.01 -4.37 -4.42
N SER A 110 -13.17 -4.18 -3.40
CA SER A 110 -12.07 -3.23 -3.40
C SER A 110 -10.95 -3.72 -2.48
N ALA A 111 -10.46 -4.95 -2.73
CA ALA A 111 -9.24 -5.42 -2.09
C ALA A 111 -8.13 -4.43 -2.40
N ASN A 112 -7.42 -3.97 -1.36
CA ASN A 112 -6.54 -2.83 -1.53
C ASN A 112 -5.08 -3.17 -1.28
N TYR A 113 -4.69 -3.53 -0.06
CA TYR A 113 -3.29 -3.70 0.28
C TYR A 113 -3.04 -5.01 1.05
N PRO A 114 -2.26 -5.97 0.50
CA PRO A 114 -1.92 -7.20 1.18
C PRO A 114 -0.59 -7.07 1.93
N VAL A 115 -0.49 -7.61 3.15
CA VAL A 115 0.78 -7.84 3.86
C VAL A 115 0.85 -9.27 4.35
N ILE A 116 2.04 -9.83 4.47
CA ILE A 116 2.25 -11.23 4.83
C ILE A 116 3.09 -11.30 6.10
N ASP A 117 2.60 -12.00 7.13
CA ASP A 117 3.32 -12.22 8.38
C ASP A 117 4.26 -13.45 8.31
N ARG A 118 5.07 -13.66 9.35
CA ARG A 118 6.01 -14.80 9.45
C ARG A 118 5.33 -16.16 9.50
N ALA A 119 4.06 -16.22 9.88
CA ALA A 119 3.26 -17.45 9.86
C ALA A 119 2.70 -17.76 8.45
N GLY A 120 2.87 -16.84 7.49
CA GLY A 120 2.35 -16.94 6.13
C GLY A 120 0.90 -16.52 5.99
N ASN A 121 0.31 -15.89 7.02
CA ASN A 121 -1.01 -15.29 6.88
C ASN A 121 -0.94 -14.05 5.98
N ILE A 122 -1.88 -13.94 5.06
CA ILE A 122 -2.07 -12.76 4.23
C ILE A 122 -3.16 -11.90 4.85
N TRP A 123 -2.79 -10.73 5.34
CA TRP A 123 -3.71 -9.70 5.83
C TRP A 123 -4.02 -8.76 4.69
N CYS A 124 -5.28 -8.40 4.50
CA CYS A 124 -5.66 -7.50 3.41
C CYS A 124 -6.84 -6.62 3.82
N ALA A 125 -6.87 -5.41 3.29
CA ALA A 125 -8.00 -4.50 3.40
C ALA A 125 -8.98 -4.71 2.23
N ASN A 126 -10.29 -4.56 2.49
CA ASN A 126 -11.30 -4.23 1.50
C ASN A 126 -11.83 -2.83 1.83
N SER A 127 -11.50 -1.86 0.99
CA SER A 127 -11.63 -0.44 1.35
C SER A 127 -13.08 0.01 1.52
N THR A 128 -13.98 -0.47 0.65
CA THR A 128 -15.37 -0.03 0.63
C THR A 128 -16.24 -0.97 -0.21
N HIS A 129 -17.55 -0.87 -0.05
CA HIS A 129 -18.56 -1.44 -0.96
C HIS A 129 -19.24 -0.36 -1.82
N ALA A 130 -18.68 0.85 -1.85
CA ALA A 130 -19.18 1.93 -2.70
C ALA A 130 -19.05 1.59 -4.18
N GLU A 131 -20.05 2.01 -4.97
CA GLU A 131 -20.06 1.79 -6.42
C GLU A 131 -19.39 2.94 -7.20
N THR A 132 -19.17 4.08 -6.54
CA THR A 132 -18.61 5.28 -7.16
C THR A 132 -17.60 5.97 -6.25
N TRP A 133 -16.65 6.68 -6.84
CA TRP A 133 -15.64 7.44 -6.09
C TRP A 133 -16.22 8.48 -5.11
N PRO A 134 -17.26 9.28 -5.46
CA PRO A 134 -17.86 10.18 -4.48
C PRO A 134 -18.42 9.46 -3.26
N GLN A 135 -19.02 8.27 -3.44
CA GLN A 135 -19.50 7.46 -2.33
C GLN A 135 -18.33 6.86 -1.53
N ALA A 136 -17.29 6.38 -2.21
CA ALA A 136 -16.11 5.80 -1.57
C ALA A 136 -15.39 6.79 -0.65
N LEU A 137 -15.44 8.08 -0.98
CA LEU A 137 -14.76 9.15 -0.24
C LEU A 137 -15.69 9.98 0.67
N ASP A 138 -16.94 9.56 0.89
CA ASP A 138 -17.91 10.29 1.70
C ASP A 138 -17.72 10.13 3.23
N GLY A 139 -16.72 9.35 3.65
CA GLY A 139 -16.40 9.10 5.06
C GLY A 139 -17.16 7.93 5.68
N ARG A 140 -17.84 7.10 4.84
CA ARG A 140 -18.49 5.88 5.31
C ARG A 140 -17.51 4.93 5.99
N ASP A 141 -18.02 4.10 6.87
CA ASP A 141 -17.28 3.10 7.65
C ASP A 141 -17.63 1.66 7.21
N ASP A 142 -17.80 1.44 5.90
CA ASP A 142 -18.17 0.15 5.31
C ASP A 142 -16.98 -0.76 5.01
N GLY A 143 -15.76 -0.25 5.17
CA GLY A 143 -14.52 -0.99 4.98
C GLY A 143 -14.26 -2.03 6.06
N PHE A 144 -13.45 -3.04 5.71
CA PHE A 144 -13.05 -4.08 6.63
C PHE A 144 -11.65 -4.62 6.32
N MET A 145 -11.03 -5.30 7.27
CA MET A 145 -9.83 -6.11 7.05
C MET A 145 -10.14 -7.59 7.24
N PHE A 146 -9.44 -8.42 6.51
CA PHE A 146 -9.52 -9.87 6.58
C PHE A 146 -8.13 -10.51 6.60
N VAL A 147 -8.10 -11.76 7.03
CA VAL A 147 -6.92 -12.62 6.99
C VAL A 147 -7.23 -13.87 6.18
N LEU A 148 -6.30 -14.26 5.31
CA LEU A 148 -6.24 -15.56 4.64
C LEU A 148 -5.06 -16.34 5.18
N ARG A 149 -5.33 -17.51 5.77
CA ARG A 149 -4.33 -18.37 6.41
C ARG A 149 -3.72 -19.36 5.40
N PRO A 150 -2.54 -19.91 5.67
CA PRO A 150 -1.89 -20.87 4.76
C PRO A 150 -2.70 -22.14 4.49
N ASP A 151 -3.59 -22.53 5.39
CA ASP A 151 -4.51 -23.66 5.24
C ASP A 151 -5.75 -23.34 4.38
N GLY A 152 -5.87 -22.12 3.89
CA GLY A 152 -6.99 -21.61 3.09
C GLY A 152 -8.16 -21.07 3.92
N ALA A 153 -8.11 -21.13 5.24
CA ALA A 153 -9.14 -20.53 6.09
C ALA A 153 -9.05 -18.99 6.02
N SER A 154 -10.20 -18.33 5.91
CA SER A 154 -10.28 -16.87 5.87
C SER A 154 -11.31 -16.33 6.85
N GLU A 155 -11.06 -15.12 7.37
CA GLU A 155 -11.90 -14.51 8.38
C GLU A 155 -11.83 -12.97 8.27
N ILE A 156 -12.98 -12.29 8.48
CA ILE A 156 -13.01 -10.84 8.69
C ILE A 156 -12.53 -10.56 10.11
N VAL A 157 -11.50 -9.74 10.25
CA VAL A 157 -10.83 -9.48 11.54
C VAL A 157 -11.08 -8.08 12.10
N ALA A 158 -11.52 -7.14 11.28
CA ALA A 158 -11.94 -5.81 11.70
C ALA A 158 -12.98 -5.25 10.72
N THR A 159 -13.95 -4.52 11.22
CA THR A 159 -15.04 -3.87 10.46
C THR A 159 -15.24 -2.44 10.92
N GLY A 160 -16.07 -1.67 10.22
CA GLY A 160 -16.34 -0.28 10.60
C GLY A 160 -15.15 0.64 10.32
N LEU A 161 -14.38 0.34 9.28
CA LEU A 161 -13.19 1.09 8.91
C LEU A 161 -13.51 2.11 7.82
N LYS A 162 -12.90 3.29 7.92
CA LYS A 162 -13.11 4.41 7.00
C LYS A 162 -12.15 4.34 5.82
N PHE A 163 -12.50 3.54 4.83
CA PHE A 163 -11.66 3.30 3.67
C PHE A 163 -10.26 2.80 4.09
N PRO A 164 -10.16 1.58 4.72
CA PRO A 164 -8.88 0.99 5.04
C PRO A 164 -8.07 0.79 3.75
N ASN A 165 -6.81 1.21 3.78
CA ASN A 165 -5.91 1.26 2.63
C ASN A 165 -4.61 0.52 2.96
N GLY A 166 -3.47 1.21 3.01
CA GLY A 166 -2.17 0.61 3.30
C GLY A 166 -2.13 -0.12 4.63
N LEU A 167 -1.54 -1.31 4.61
CA LEU A 167 -1.27 -2.12 5.79
C LEU A 167 0.24 -2.24 6.01
N ALA A 168 0.67 -2.33 7.28
CA ALA A 168 2.04 -2.66 7.65
C ALA A 168 2.06 -3.49 8.93
N LEU A 169 3.00 -4.43 9.03
CA LEU A 169 3.26 -5.20 10.24
C LEU A 169 4.46 -4.61 10.99
N SER A 170 4.41 -4.63 12.33
CA SER A 170 5.62 -4.39 13.12
C SER A 170 6.67 -5.45 12.82
N ASP A 171 7.95 -5.15 13.08
CA ASP A 171 9.05 -6.08 12.78
C ASP A 171 8.89 -7.46 13.44
N ASP A 172 8.21 -7.55 14.55
CA ASP A 172 7.94 -8.77 15.31
C ASP A 172 6.54 -9.36 15.07
N ASP A 173 5.78 -8.85 14.11
CA ASP A 173 4.40 -9.22 13.75
C ASP A 173 3.38 -9.10 14.90
N ARG A 174 3.73 -8.42 16.00
CA ARG A 174 2.80 -8.24 17.13
C ARG A 174 1.75 -7.17 16.90
N PHE A 175 1.96 -6.31 15.94
CA PHE A 175 1.01 -5.24 15.59
C PHE A 175 0.79 -5.16 14.10
N LEU A 176 -0.48 -5.00 13.73
CA LEU A 176 -0.91 -4.63 12.36
C LEU A 176 -1.36 -3.17 12.37
N TYR A 177 -0.86 -2.41 11.40
CA TYR A 177 -1.22 -1.00 11.19
C TYR A 177 -2.06 -0.89 9.93
N CYS A 178 -3.04 0.02 9.96
CA CYS A 178 -3.96 0.26 8.85
C CYS A 178 -4.16 1.76 8.65
N ALA A 179 -3.82 2.28 7.50
CA ALA A 179 -4.17 3.63 7.09
C ALA A 179 -5.67 3.71 6.76
N GLN A 180 -6.36 4.72 7.25
CA GLN A 180 -7.75 5.00 6.89
C GLN A 180 -7.80 6.25 6.02
N THR A 181 -8.04 6.10 4.72
CA THR A 181 -8.04 7.21 3.76
C THR A 181 -9.00 8.32 4.17
N THR A 182 -10.26 7.98 4.46
CA THR A 182 -11.28 8.94 4.88
C THR A 182 -11.37 9.13 6.39
N GLY A 183 -10.43 8.54 7.14
CA GLY A 183 -10.15 8.85 8.54
C GLY A 183 -9.01 9.86 8.70
N ALA A 184 -8.18 10.04 7.67
CA ALA A 184 -6.95 10.82 7.69
C ALA A 184 -5.99 10.39 8.82
N ASP A 185 -6.00 9.12 9.21
CA ASP A 185 -5.24 8.60 10.34
C ASP A 185 -4.72 7.19 10.08
N VAL A 186 -3.97 6.67 11.04
CA VAL A 186 -3.53 5.28 11.07
C VAL A 186 -4.06 4.62 12.33
N LEU A 187 -4.61 3.42 12.18
CA LEU A 187 -4.99 2.55 13.29
C LEU A 187 -3.90 1.51 13.54
N ARG A 188 -3.75 1.10 14.78
CA ARG A 188 -2.91 -0.01 15.23
C ARG A 188 -3.76 -1.06 15.92
N PHE A 189 -3.51 -2.33 15.61
CA PHE A 189 -4.17 -3.48 16.19
C PHE A 189 -3.12 -4.43 16.76
N ALA A 190 -3.28 -4.88 18.01
CA ALA A 190 -2.45 -5.96 18.52
C ALA A 190 -2.90 -7.28 17.87
N VAL A 191 -1.94 -8.03 17.33
CA VAL A 191 -2.16 -9.34 16.69
C VAL A 191 -2.14 -10.42 17.77
N LEU A 192 -3.20 -11.19 17.83
CA LEU A 192 -3.39 -12.28 18.78
C LEU A 192 -3.12 -13.65 18.10
N PRO A 193 -2.86 -14.71 18.90
CA PRO A 193 -2.74 -16.06 18.37
C PRO A 193 -3.92 -16.46 17.49
N GLY A 194 -3.64 -17.15 16.37
CA GLY A 194 -4.63 -17.55 15.39
C GLY A 194 -5.04 -16.44 14.42
N GLY A 195 -4.31 -15.32 14.37
CA GLY A 195 -4.57 -14.23 13.43
C GLY A 195 -5.82 -13.43 13.77
N LYS A 196 -6.13 -13.25 15.05
CA LYS A 196 -7.17 -12.34 15.54
C LYS A 196 -6.58 -11.00 15.89
N LEU A 197 -7.42 -9.95 15.94
CA LEU A 197 -7.01 -8.60 16.31
C LEU A 197 -7.70 -8.14 17.59
N CYS A 198 -6.98 -7.39 18.44
CA CYS A 198 -7.58 -6.59 19.48
C CYS A 198 -8.33 -5.39 18.88
N PRO A 199 -9.19 -4.70 19.67
CA PRO A 199 -9.76 -3.41 19.26
C PRO A 199 -8.65 -2.44 18.82
N ALA A 200 -8.97 -1.62 17.81
CA ALA A 200 -8.05 -0.64 17.27
C ALA A 200 -7.75 0.49 18.26
N GLU A 201 -6.54 1.00 18.19
CA GLU A 201 -6.18 2.30 18.75
C GLU A 201 -5.57 3.19 17.66
N ARG A 202 -5.74 4.51 17.76
CA ARG A 202 -5.10 5.42 16.81
C ARG A 202 -3.60 5.44 17.06
N TYR A 203 -2.82 5.35 15.96
CA TYR A 203 -1.37 5.48 15.99
C TYR A 203 -0.94 6.83 15.40
N GLY A 204 -0.39 7.71 16.23
CA GLY A 204 -0.06 9.07 15.85
C GLY A 204 -1.27 10.02 15.77
N PRO A 205 -1.10 11.22 15.22
CA PRO A 205 -2.17 12.20 15.06
C PRO A 205 -3.00 11.97 13.78
N VAL A 206 -4.08 12.76 13.62
CA VAL A 206 -4.72 12.98 12.32
C VAL A 206 -3.74 13.73 11.41
N LEU A 207 -3.58 13.25 10.17
CA LEU A 207 -2.50 13.67 9.27
C LEU A 207 -2.87 14.83 8.34
N GLY A 208 -4.09 15.33 8.43
CA GLY A 208 -4.52 16.49 7.67
C GLY A 208 -6.02 16.65 7.57
N ALA A 209 -6.44 17.61 6.75
CA ALA A 209 -7.85 17.89 6.50
C ALA A 209 -8.45 16.90 5.48
N LEU A 210 -9.76 16.75 5.53
CA LEU A 210 -10.56 16.06 4.52
C LEU A 210 -11.52 17.04 3.86
N THR A 211 -11.83 16.83 2.59
CA THR A 211 -12.92 17.57 1.94
C THR A 211 -14.25 17.20 2.57
N GLN A 212 -15.10 18.21 2.79
CA GLN A 212 -16.42 17.97 3.36
C GLN A 212 -17.49 18.50 2.40
N PRO A 213 -18.60 17.77 2.21
CA PRO A 213 -19.70 18.23 1.38
C PRO A 213 -20.22 19.60 1.83
N GLY A 214 -20.37 20.52 0.88
CA GLY A 214 -20.90 21.86 1.15
C GLY A 214 -19.92 22.82 1.84
N GLN A 215 -18.67 22.41 2.10
CA GLN A 215 -17.61 23.29 2.63
C GLN A 215 -16.62 23.67 1.51
N PRO A 216 -15.97 24.83 1.60
CA PRO A 216 -14.85 25.15 0.72
C PRO A 216 -13.77 24.05 0.81
N ALA A 217 -13.20 23.70 -0.34
CA ALA A 217 -12.12 22.71 -0.37
C ALA A 217 -10.90 23.21 0.42
N PRO A 218 -10.30 22.38 1.30
CA PRO A 218 -9.06 22.72 1.96
C PRO A 218 -7.93 22.97 0.97
N ASP A 219 -6.88 23.67 1.40
CA ASP A 219 -5.64 23.75 0.64
C ASP A 219 -5.14 22.32 0.34
N PRO A 220 -4.90 21.96 -0.93
CA PRO A 220 -4.41 20.62 -1.29
C PRO A 220 -3.20 20.17 -0.48
N ALA A 221 -2.27 21.07 -0.15
CA ALA A 221 -1.10 20.75 0.65
C ALA A 221 -1.41 20.32 2.10
N THR A 222 -2.63 20.56 2.58
CA THR A 222 -3.09 20.19 3.93
C THR A 222 -3.95 18.95 3.98
N LEU A 223 -4.27 18.36 2.80
CA LEU A 223 -5.12 17.18 2.74
C LEU A 223 -4.45 15.95 3.34
N GLY A 224 -5.21 15.22 4.14
CA GLY A 224 -4.76 14.08 4.93
C GLY A 224 -5.27 12.71 4.45
N TYR A 225 -5.75 12.59 3.22
CA TYR A 225 -6.14 11.30 2.66
C TYR A 225 -4.92 10.36 2.68
N THR A 226 -4.93 9.39 3.61
CA THR A 226 -3.84 8.43 3.75
C THR A 226 -3.98 7.31 2.71
N ASP A 227 -2.83 6.73 2.31
CA ASP A 227 -2.77 5.64 1.35
C ASP A 227 -1.81 4.55 1.84
N GLY A 228 -0.86 4.08 1.03
CA GLY A 228 0.11 3.07 1.43
C GLY A 228 1.02 3.53 2.57
N ILE A 229 1.45 2.56 3.37
CA ILE A 229 2.30 2.77 4.54
C ILE A 229 3.42 1.72 4.60
N GLY A 230 4.56 2.09 5.18
CA GLY A 230 5.69 1.17 5.36
C GLY A 230 6.60 1.61 6.50
N PHE A 231 7.21 0.66 7.20
CA PHE A 231 8.18 0.95 8.25
C PHE A 231 9.60 1.05 7.71
N ASP A 232 10.38 1.95 8.29
CA ASP A 232 11.83 1.89 8.24
C ASP A 232 12.40 1.12 9.46
N VAL A 233 13.70 0.81 9.43
CA VAL A 233 14.36 0.06 10.52
C VAL A 233 14.50 0.85 11.83
N GLU A 234 14.29 2.15 11.82
CA GLU A 234 14.26 3.00 13.02
C GLU A 234 12.85 3.03 13.65
N GLY A 235 11.87 2.33 13.04
CA GLY A 235 10.50 2.23 13.50
C GLY A 235 9.63 3.43 13.14
N ASN A 236 10.06 4.29 12.21
CA ASN A 236 9.19 5.33 11.70
C ASN A 236 8.20 4.71 10.69
N LEU A 237 6.92 5.01 10.82
CA LEU A 237 5.90 4.60 9.88
C LEU A 237 5.73 5.68 8.82
N TRP A 238 6.17 5.41 7.60
CA TRP A 238 5.99 6.30 6.46
C TRP A 238 4.57 6.16 5.93
N VAL A 239 3.93 7.27 5.61
CA VAL A 239 2.53 7.35 5.17
C VAL A 239 2.45 8.22 3.92
N CYS A 240 1.91 7.69 2.84
CA CYS A 240 1.63 8.45 1.63
C CYS A 240 0.34 9.27 1.79
N LEU A 241 0.38 10.52 1.30
CA LEU A 241 -0.74 11.46 1.26
C LEU A 241 -0.90 11.94 -0.20
N PRO A 242 -1.57 11.15 -1.07
CA PRO A 242 -1.62 11.39 -2.51
C PRO A 242 -2.12 12.78 -2.86
N ALA A 243 -3.25 13.19 -2.29
CA ALA A 243 -3.89 14.46 -2.60
C ALA A 243 -3.02 15.69 -2.24
N ALA A 244 -2.04 15.52 -1.35
CA ALA A 244 -1.09 16.56 -0.95
C ALA A 244 0.27 16.43 -1.65
N ASN A 245 0.47 15.49 -2.56
CA ASN A 245 1.77 15.16 -3.17
C ASN A 245 2.89 15.01 -2.12
N LYS A 246 2.60 14.27 -1.05
CA LYS A 246 3.42 14.24 0.16
C LYS A 246 3.62 12.83 0.70
N VAL A 247 4.77 12.60 1.34
CA VAL A 247 5.00 11.46 2.22
C VAL A 247 5.44 12.00 3.57
N VAL A 248 4.81 11.54 4.63
CA VAL A 248 5.18 11.87 6.02
C VAL A 248 5.64 10.61 6.74
N ALA A 249 6.32 10.76 7.86
CA ALA A 249 6.67 9.65 8.74
C ALA A 249 6.17 9.93 10.16
N ILE A 250 5.47 8.98 10.75
CA ILE A 250 5.10 8.99 12.17
C ILE A 250 6.23 8.29 12.93
N THR A 251 6.92 9.02 13.80
CA THR A 251 8.00 8.45 14.61
C THR A 251 7.46 7.54 15.71
N PRO A 252 8.27 6.67 16.32
CA PRO A 252 7.86 5.90 17.50
C PRO A 252 7.36 6.75 18.67
N ALA A 253 7.79 8.02 18.76
CA ALA A 253 7.32 8.99 19.75
C ALA A 253 6.01 9.69 19.35
N GLY A 254 5.43 9.36 18.18
CA GLY A 254 4.18 9.96 17.68
C GLY A 254 4.36 11.32 16.99
N ALA A 255 5.59 11.82 16.80
CA ALA A 255 5.82 13.03 16.03
C ALA A 255 5.71 12.76 14.52
N VAL A 256 5.22 13.75 13.76
CA VAL A 256 5.12 13.67 12.30
C VAL A 256 6.25 14.46 11.65
N ILE A 257 7.00 13.82 10.77
CA ILE A 257 8.08 14.41 9.98
C ILE A 257 7.64 14.42 8.51
N GLN A 258 7.75 15.55 7.84
CA GLN A 258 7.57 15.61 6.39
C GLN A 258 8.83 15.07 5.71
N VAL A 259 8.70 13.91 5.04
CA VAL A 259 9.83 13.25 4.38
C VAL A 259 9.96 13.69 2.92
N VAL A 260 8.84 13.71 2.21
CA VAL A 260 8.79 14.16 0.80
C VAL A 260 7.61 15.13 0.64
N HIS A 261 7.81 16.20 -0.12
CA HIS A 261 6.72 17.08 -0.52
C HIS A 261 7.07 17.76 -1.85
N ASP A 262 6.19 17.61 -2.81
CA ASP A 262 6.25 18.32 -4.10
C ASP A 262 4.93 19.05 -4.34
N PRO A 263 4.79 20.30 -3.88
CA PRO A 263 3.54 21.06 -4.05
C PRO A 263 3.09 21.19 -5.50
N SER A 264 4.03 21.13 -6.45
CA SER A 264 3.75 21.22 -7.88
C SER A 264 3.23 19.91 -8.48
N GLY A 265 3.53 18.77 -7.85
CA GLY A 265 3.26 17.44 -8.39
C GLY A 265 4.05 17.12 -9.68
N ALA A 266 5.09 17.89 -9.99
CA ALA A 266 5.86 17.71 -11.23
C ALA A 266 6.70 16.43 -11.22
N VAL A 267 7.16 16.02 -10.05
CA VAL A 267 7.95 14.82 -9.83
C VAL A 267 7.17 13.84 -8.96
N VAL A 268 6.81 14.25 -7.73
CA VAL A 268 6.05 13.42 -6.80
C VAL A 268 4.56 13.75 -6.97
N ASN A 269 3.91 12.98 -7.83
CA ASN A 269 2.52 13.19 -8.22
C ASN A 269 1.64 12.10 -7.64
N HIS A 270 0.77 12.42 -6.70
CA HIS A 270 -0.15 11.51 -6.02
C HIS A 270 0.55 10.21 -5.55
N PRO A 271 1.56 10.29 -4.67
CA PRO A 271 2.28 9.13 -4.16
C PRO A 271 1.33 8.21 -3.39
N THR A 272 1.34 6.92 -3.69
CA THR A 272 0.40 5.95 -3.11
C THR A 272 1.04 4.95 -2.18
N ASN A 273 2.28 4.55 -2.45
CA ASN A 273 2.99 3.63 -1.58
C ASN A 273 4.48 3.91 -1.54
N VAL A 274 5.13 3.43 -0.47
CA VAL A 274 6.58 3.42 -0.27
C VAL A 274 7.05 1.99 -0.06
N THR A 275 8.10 1.59 -0.78
CA THR A 275 8.76 0.31 -0.56
C THR A 275 10.27 0.47 -0.67
N TRP A 276 11.01 -0.45 -0.05
CA TRP A 276 12.45 -0.44 -0.04
C TRP A 276 13.01 -1.72 -0.65
N GLY A 277 14.14 -1.57 -1.32
CA GLY A 277 14.89 -2.67 -1.90
C GLY A 277 16.35 -2.34 -2.09
N GLY A 278 17.03 -3.11 -2.95
CA GLY A 278 18.43 -2.95 -3.23
C GLY A 278 19.34 -3.29 -2.04
N GLU A 279 20.61 -2.95 -2.17
CA GLU A 279 21.61 -3.25 -1.14
C GLU A 279 21.28 -2.56 0.18
N GLY A 280 21.14 -3.36 1.24
CA GLY A 280 20.80 -2.89 2.58
C GLY A 280 19.42 -2.25 2.69
N LEU A 281 18.50 -2.53 1.76
CA LEU A 281 17.16 -1.93 1.70
C LEU A 281 17.19 -0.39 1.70
N MET A 282 18.15 0.20 0.99
CA MET A 282 18.36 1.64 0.93
C MET A 282 17.79 2.27 -0.34
N ASP A 283 17.39 1.51 -1.34
CA ASP A 283 16.68 2.04 -2.51
C ASP A 283 15.21 2.19 -2.18
N LEU A 284 14.73 3.44 -2.19
CA LEU A 284 13.32 3.78 -1.97
C LEU A 284 12.59 3.89 -3.30
N TYR A 285 11.46 3.22 -3.39
CA TYR A 285 10.53 3.29 -4.51
C TYR A 285 9.22 3.91 -4.04
N ILE A 286 8.59 4.76 -4.88
CA ILE A 286 7.29 5.35 -4.61
C ILE A 286 6.38 5.11 -5.80
N GLY A 287 5.22 4.50 -5.54
CA GLY A 287 4.13 4.32 -6.49
C GLY A 287 3.26 5.57 -6.65
N SER A 288 2.36 5.56 -7.62
CA SER A 288 1.43 6.67 -7.89
C SER A 288 0.16 6.20 -8.58
N ILE A 289 -0.97 6.80 -8.22
CA ILE A 289 -2.25 6.60 -8.94
C ILE A 289 -2.40 7.49 -10.17
N ARG A 290 -1.55 8.48 -10.37
CA ARG A 290 -1.69 9.45 -11.48
C ARG A 290 -0.47 9.60 -12.37
N ALA A 291 0.69 9.12 -11.94
CA ALA A 291 1.87 9.12 -12.77
C ALA A 291 1.92 7.88 -13.67
N ASP A 292 2.58 8.02 -14.80
CA ASP A 292 2.92 6.93 -15.72
C ASP A 292 4.39 6.45 -15.52
N TYR A 293 4.89 6.55 -14.29
CA TYR A 293 6.24 6.16 -13.90
C TYR A 293 6.29 5.80 -12.41
N VAL A 294 7.28 5.01 -12.05
CA VAL A 294 7.67 4.77 -10.66
C VAL A 294 8.81 5.72 -10.29
N LEU A 295 8.79 6.23 -9.06
CA LEU A 295 9.89 7.05 -8.53
C LEU A 295 10.89 6.16 -7.80
N LYS A 296 12.19 6.44 -8.01
CA LYS A 296 13.29 5.79 -7.31
C LYS A 296 14.27 6.82 -6.77
N THR A 297 14.74 6.63 -5.53
CA THR A 297 15.83 7.40 -4.94
C THR A 297 16.57 6.59 -3.88
N ARG A 298 17.67 7.14 -3.34
CA ARG A 298 18.32 6.59 -2.15
C ARG A 298 17.59 7.09 -0.89
N SER A 299 17.17 6.16 -0.02
CA SER A 299 16.56 6.47 1.26
C SER A 299 17.61 6.96 2.27
N PRO A 300 17.29 7.89 3.17
CA PRO A 300 18.16 8.27 4.28
C PRO A 300 18.27 7.22 5.38
N VAL A 301 17.34 6.26 5.39
CA VAL A 301 17.24 5.16 6.36
C VAL A 301 16.78 3.90 5.63
N ALA A 302 17.28 2.74 6.04
CA ALA A 302 16.87 1.46 5.43
C ALA A 302 15.39 1.16 5.73
N GLY A 303 14.71 0.53 4.78
CA GLY A 303 13.38 -0.02 5.02
C GLY A 303 13.40 -1.21 5.96
N GLN A 304 12.30 -1.44 6.68
CA GLN A 304 12.08 -2.67 7.41
C GLN A 304 11.89 -3.83 6.41
N PRO A 305 12.65 -4.94 6.54
CA PRO A 305 12.52 -6.04 5.61
C PRO A 305 11.13 -6.70 5.70
N GLN A 306 10.48 -6.89 4.58
CA GLN A 306 9.26 -7.68 4.48
C GLN A 306 9.59 -9.18 4.50
N ILE A 307 8.58 -10.05 4.66
CA ILE A 307 8.80 -11.49 4.86
C ILE A 307 9.66 -12.12 3.74
N HIS A 308 9.44 -11.75 2.50
CA HIS A 308 10.19 -12.27 1.35
C HIS A 308 11.61 -11.71 1.23
N GLN A 309 11.95 -10.67 1.99
CA GLN A 309 13.30 -10.07 2.05
C GLN A 309 14.11 -10.55 3.26
N ARG A 310 13.49 -11.37 4.13
CA ARG A 310 14.15 -11.93 5.32
C ARG A 310 14.88 -13.22 4.95
N ASN A 311 16.13 -13.33 5.34
CA ASN A 311 16.95 -14.56 5.20
C ASN A 311 16.57 -15.59 6.27
#